data_cf2e4199867ad4baf0f43cf8492e0e30
#
_entry.id   cf2e4199867ad4baf0f43cf8492e0e30
#
_cell.length_a   1.000
_cell.length_b   1.000
_cell.length_c   1.000
_cell.angle_alpha   90.00
_cell.angle_beta   90.00
_cell.angle_gamma   90.00
#
_symmetry.space_group_name_H-M   'P 1'
#
loop_
_entity.id
_entity.type
_entity.pdbx_description
1 polymer ?
#
loop_
_entity_poly.entity_id
_entity_poly.type
_entity_poly.pdbx_seq_one_letter_code
_entity_poly.pdbx_strand_id
1 'polypeptide(L)'
;MSNPAWQTVDNTNLFLKVAIRNWGLKQVNEPHILDCFCGYQELRKACYSDLPYFGIDKKSDTPADIHCDNMEYLRTADLTRYNFIDIDVYGNPWEQFLMVSKRKHGKFVCVLTECIEFNVNTNSISIGMKGILGIPRKMKIPCLGRHIEFMRSVMVKYADEKFGSKYITGIRSSAGNANYFAGVFEKTN
;
A
#
# COMPACT_ATOMS: atom_id res chain seq x y z
N MET A 1 -3.92 -10.12 -31.91
CA MET A 1 -4.47 -10.56 -30.62
C MET A 1 -4.76 -9.31 -29.81
N SER A 2 -6.03 -8.99 -29.55
CA SER A 2 -6.41 -7.80 -28.78
C SER A 2 -6.09 -8.06 -27.31
N ASN A 3 -5.31 -7.18 -26.67
CA ASN A 3 -5.11 -7.21 -25.24
C ASN A 3 -6.48 -7.13 -24.54
N PRO A 4 -6.78 -8.03 -23.60
CA PRO A 4 -8.01 -7.93 -22.82
C PRO A 4 -8.05 -6.57 -22.10
N ALA A 5 -9.22 -5.94 -22.06
CA ALA A 5 -9.44 -4.58 -21.50
C ALA A 5 -8.95 -4.38 -20.05
N TRP A 6 -8.72 -5.47 -19.30
CA TRP A 6 -8.19 -5.44 -17.92
C TRP A 6 -6.65 -5.39 -17.84
N GLN A 7 -5.96 -5.44 -19.00
CA GLN A 7 -4.48 -5.27 -19.07
C GLN A 7 -4.07 -3.82 -19.38
N THR A 8 -5.02 -2.90 -19.50
CA THR A 8 -4.66 -1.49 -19.60
C THR A 8 -4.02 -1.05 -18.29
N VAL A 9 -2.71 -0.87 -18.31
CA VAL A 9 -1.98 -0.20 -17.24
C VAL A 9 -2.54 1.21 -17.19
N ASP A 10 -3.39 1.49 -16.20
CA ASP A 10 -3.92 2.84 -16.00
C ASP A 10 -2.82 3.73 -15.39
N ASN A 11 -1.99 4.29 -16.26
CA ASN A 11 -0.98 5.27 -15.89
C ASN A 11 -1.50 6.71 -15.93
N THR A 12 -2.81 6.91 -16.00
CA THR A 12 -3.43 8.24 -16.09
C THR A 12 -2.95 9.17 -14.99
N ASN A 13 -2.55 8.62 -13.83
CA ASN A 13 -2.11 9.36 -12.66
C ASN A 13 -0.64 9.11 -12.28
N LEU A 14 0.20 8.67 -13.24
CA LEU A 14 1.61 8.33 -12.96
C LEU A 14 2.35 9.51 -12.29
N PHE A 15 2.09 10.74 -12.74
CA PHE A 15 2.71 11.93 -12.14
C PHE A 15 2.45 12.06 -10.63
N LEU A 16 1.22 11.84 -10.20
CA LEU A 16 0.87 11.89 -8.77
C LEU A 16 1.46 10.71 -8.00
N LYS A 17 1.46 9.52 -8.58
CA LYS A 17 2.12 8.35 -8.01
C LYS A 17 3.60 8.61 -7.78
N VAL A 18 4.28 9.19 -8.76
CA VAL A 18 5.69 9.58 -8.69
C VAL A 18 5.93 10.66 -7.63
N ALA A 19 5.12 11.72 -7.62
CA ALA A 19 5.26 12.83 -6.67
C ALA A 19 5.15 12.36 -5.21
N ILE A 20 4.18 11.51 -4.89
CA ILE A 20 3.98 10.95 -3.55
C ILE A 20 5.18 10.08 -3.13
N ARG A 21 5.69 9.23 -4.03
CA ARG A 21 6.85 8.37 -3.77
C ARG A 21 8.13 9.16 -3.59
N ASN A 22 8.36 10.16 -4.43
CA ASN A 22 9.52 11.06 -4.31
C ASN A 22 9.51 11.84 -3.00
N TRP A 23 8.34 12.23 -2.48
CA TRP A 23 8.25 12.79 -1.14
C TRP A 23 8.65 11.77 -0.09
N GLY A 24 8.12 10.55 -0.18
CA GLY A 24 8.43 9.48 0.76
C GLY A 24 9.93 9.11 0.79
N LEU A 25 10.57 9.03 -0.38
CA LEU A 25 12.02 8.75 -0.49
C LEU A 25 12.88 9.77 0.26
N LYS A 26 12.46 11.03 0.33
CA LYS A 26 13.17 12.09 1.08
C LYS A 26 13.02 11.95 2.60
N GLN A 27 12.17 11.06 3.11
CA GLN A 27 11.91 10.89 4.53
C GLN A 27 12.77 9.81 5.19
N VAL A 28 13.48 9.02 4.41
CA VAL A 28 14.37 7.94 4.87
C VAL A 28 15.78 8.12 4.29
N ASN A 29 16.77 7.78 5.08
CA ASN A 29 18.16 7.72 4.61
C ASN A 29 18.36 6.36 3.93
N GLU A 30 19.12 6.35 2.82
CA GLU A 30 19.46 5.11 2.09
C GLU A 30 18.21 4.23 1.86
N PRO A 31 17.27 4.66 0.99
CA PRO A 31 16.04 3.91 0.76
C PRO A 31 16.30 2.51 0.23
N HIS A 32 15.73 1.52 0.91
CA HIS A 32 15.65 0.13 0.47
C HIS A 32 14.18 -0.19 0.24
N ILE A 33 13.81 -0.40 -1.02
CA ILE A 33 12.42 -0.47 -1.46
C ILE A 33 11.92 -1.92 -1.41
N LEU A 34 10.73 -2.12 -0.82
CA LEU A 34 9.89 -3.28 -1.03
C LEU A 34 8.64 -2.84 -1.78
N ASP A 35 8.49 -3.28 -3.02
CA ASP A 35 7.31 -3.05 -3.83
C ASP A 35 6.42 -4.31 -3.81
N CYS A 36 5.30 -4.22 -3.13
CA CYS A 36 4.41 -5.35 -2.89
C CYS A 36 3.52 -5.72 -4.10
N PHE A 37 3.51 -4.91 -5.15
CA PHE A 37 2.70 -5.08 -6.35
C PHE A 37 3.43 -4.51 -7.57
N CYS A 38 4.61 -5.02 -7.85
CA CYS A 38 5.54 -4.39 -8.79
C CYS A 38 5.07 -4.37 -10.26
N GLY A 39 4.11 -5.21 -10.62
CA GLY A 39 3.58 -5.30 -11.97
C GLY A 39 4.68 -5.35 -13.03
N TYR A 40 4.57 -4.53 -14.07
CA TYR A 40 5.60 -4.39 -15.11
C TYR A 40 6.69 -3.37 -14.77
N GLN A 41 6.84 -3.04 -13.47
CA GLN A 41 7.88 -2.17 -12.92
C GLN A 41 7.89 -0.73 -13.48
N GLU A 42 6.74 -0.20 -13.84
CA GLU A 42 6.62 1.18 -14.31
C GLU A 42 7.07 2.19 -13.23
N LEU A 43 6.66 1.96 -11.98
CA LEU A 43 7.06 2.79 -10.84
C LEU A 43 8.55 2.63 -10.51
N ARG A 44 9.10 1.42 -10.65
CA ARG A 44 10.54 1.20 -10.52
C ARG A 44 11.33 2.08 -11.47
N LYS A 45 10.96 2.06 -12.77
CA LYS A 45 11.60 2.87 -13.80
C LYS A 45 11.47 4.37 -13.51
N ALA A 46 10.32 4.80 -12.99
CA ALA A 46 10.02 6.21 -12.76
C ALA A 46 10.60 6.78 -11.46
N CYS A 47 10.74 5.96 -10.40
CA CYS A 47 11.08 6.43 -9.05
C CYS A 47 12.27 5.70 -8.41
N TYR A 48 12.56 4.45 -8.79
CA TYR A 48 13.42 3.55 -8.00
C TYR A 48 14.59 2.96 -8.80
N SER A 49 14.86 3.44 -10.04
CA SER A 49 15.84 2.84 -10.97
C SER A 49 17.22 2.63 -10.37
N ASP A 50 17.69 3.58 -9.54
CA ASP A 50 19.04 3.60 -8.98
C ASP A 50 19.08 3.24 -7.49
N LEU A 51 17.98 2.70 -6.96
CA LEU A 51 17.85 2.38 -5.53
C LEU A 51 17.82 0.85 -5.32
N PRO A 52 18.28 0.37 -4.15
CA PRO A 52 18.05 -1.00 -3.73
C PRO A 52 16.55 -1.29 -3.72
N TYR A 53 16.14 -2.27 -4.54
CA TYR A 53 14.74 -2.55 -4.83
C TYR A 53 14.48 -4.04 -4.81
N PHE A 54 13.31 -4.44 -4.30
CA PHE A 54 12.81 -5.79 -4.36
C PHE A 54 11.30 -5.76 -4.67
N GLY A 55 10.92 -6.32 -5.81
CA GLY A 55 9.55 -6.34 -6.31
C GLY A 55 8.88 -7.70 -6.15
N ILE A 56 7.66 -7.67 -5.67
CA ILE A 56 6.79 -8.85 -5.53
C ILE A 56 5.60 -8.70 -6.47
N ASP A 57 5.25 -9.76 -7.17
CA ASP A 57 3.98 -9.85 -7.88
C ASP A 57 3.49 -11.30 -7.90
N LYS A 58 2.19 -11.50 -7.88
CA LYS A 58 1.58 -12.82 -8.00
C LYS A 58 1.59 -13.35 -9.44
N LYS A 59 1.62 -12.44 -10.42
CA LYS A 59 1.58 -12.80 -11.84
C LYS A 59 2.96 -13.27 -12.30
N SER A 60 3.01 -14.44 -12.90
CA SER A 60 4.26 -15.06 -13.39
C SER A 60 4.84 -14.42 -14.65
N ASP A 61 4.09 -13.54 -15.32
CA ASP A 61 4.50 -12.83 -16.53
C ASP A 61 5.09 -11.44 -16.25
N THR A 62 5.21 -11.05 -14.99
CA THR A 62 5.81 -9.78 -14.59
C THR A 62 7.31 -9.96 -14.29
N PRO A 63 8.13 -8.90 -14.41
CA PRO A 63 9.55 -8.94 -14.07
C PRO A 63 9.80 -8.80 -12.54
N ALA A 64 9.00 -9.48 -11.72
CA ALA A 64 9.15 -9.49 -10.27
C ALA A 64 10.40 -10.26 -9.83
N ASP A 65 11.02 -9.84 -8.70
CA ASP A 65 12.11 -10.59 -8.08
C ASP A 65 11.61 -11.90 -7.47
N ILE A 66 10.34 -11.93 -7.04
CA ILE A 66 9.66 -13.15 -6.60
C ILE A 66 8.17 -13.13 -6.99
N HIS A 67 7.69 -14.30 -7.47
CA HIS A 67 6.27 -14.50 -7.78
C HIS A 67 5.57 -15.21 -6.61
N CYS A 68 4.89 -14.45 -5.77
CA CYS A 68 4.14 -14.97 -4.64
C CYS A 68 2.99 -14.04 -4.23
N ASP A 69 2.14 -14.53 -3.34
CA ASP A 69 1.15 -13.68 -2.69
C ASP A 69 1.85 -12.70 -1.74
N ASN A 70 1.56 -11.40 -1.88
CA ASN A 70 2.20 -10.36 -1.07
C ASN A 70 1.92 -10.51 0.43
N MET A 71 0.71 -10.95 0.83
CA MET A 71 0.40 -11.18 2.23
C MET A 71 1.17 -12.36 2.81
N GLU A 72 1.44 -13.39 2.01
CA GLU A 72 2.30 -14.49 2.42
C GLU A 72 3.73 -14.00 2.62
N TYR A 73 4.27 -13.25 1.67
CA TYR A 73 5.60 -12.65 1.80
C TYR A 73 5.68 -11.73 3.03
N LEU A 74 4.73 -10.81 3.19
CA LEU A 74 4.71 -9.91 4.33
C LEU A 74 4.58 -10.62 5.69
N ARG A 75 4.03 -11.85 5.73
CA ARG A 75 3.95 -12.66 6.96
C ARG A 75 5.23 -13.40 7.28
N THR A 76 6.01 -13.79 6.30
CA THR A 76 7.12 -14.76 6.47
C THR A 76 8.50 -14.16 6.26
N ALA A 77 8.65 -13.22 5.33
CA ALA A 77 9.95 -12.64 4.97
C ALA A 77 10.53 -11.75 6.08
N ASP A 78 11.84 -11.57 6.06
CA ASP A 78 12.51 -10.55 6.87
C ASP A 78 12.27 -9.16 6.28
N LEU A 79 11.56 -8.32 7.01
CA LEU A 79 11.25 -6.95 6.61
C LEU A 79 12.27 -5.91 7.16
N THR A 80 13.25 -6.31 7.95
CA THR A 80 14.18 -5.38 8.61
C THR A 80 15.01 -4.58 7.62
N ARG A 81 15.38 -5.19 6.50
CA ARG A 81 16.20 -4.57 5.45
C ARG A 81 15.50 -3.48 4.64
N TYR A 82 14.16 -3.43 4.65
CA TYR A 82 13.40 -2.43 3.89
C TYR A 82 12.99 -1.29 4.80
N ASN A 83 13.17 -0.06 4.36
CA ASN A 83 12.69 1.14 5.06
C ASN A 83 11.71 1.98 4.23
N PHE A 84 11.42 1.51 3.01
CA PHE A 84 10.40 2.08 2.14
C PHE A 84 9.53 0.95 1.58
N ILE A 85 8.24 0.97 1.91
CA ILE A 85 7.28 -0.08 1.52
C ILE A 85 6.24 0.54 0.59
N ASP A 86 6.17 0.05 -0.64
CA ASP A 86 5.19 0.49 -1.65
C ASP A 86 4.07 -0.55 -1.78
N ILE A 87 2.82 -0.12 -1.60
CA ILE A 87 1.62 -0.95 -1.66
C ILE A 87 0.67 -0.35 -2.70
N ASP A 88 1.00 -0.51 -3.99
CA ASP A 88 0.20 -0.01 -5.13
C ASP A 88 -0.85 -1.05 -5.57
N VAL A 89 -1.79 -1.36 -4.69
CA VAL A 89 -2.80 -2.39 -4.90
C VAL A 89 -4.02 -1.88 -5.67
N TYR A 90 -4.59 -2.76 -6.52
CA TYR A 90 -5.96 -2.58 -6.97
C TYR A 90 -6.93 -2.95 -5.84
N GLY A 91 -7.43 -1.94 -5.13
CA GLY A 91 -8.39 -2.14 -4.06
C GLY A 91 -7.96 -1.54 -2.73
N ASN A 92 -7.96 -2.36 -1.69
CA ASN A 92 -7.77 -1.92 -0.31
C ASN A 92 -6.38 -2.33 0.22
N PRO A 93 -5.46 -1.38 0.50
CA PRO A 93 -4.10 -1.66 0.94
C PRO A 93 -3.96 -1.94 2.45
N TRP A 94 -5.05 -1.82 3.22
CA TRP A 94 -4.97 -1.75 4.68
C TRP A 94 -4.55 -3.04 5.36
N GLU A 95 -4.86 -4.21 4.78
CA GLU A 95 -4.38 -5.49 5.33
C GLU A 95 -2.87 -5.62 5.23
N GLN A 96 -2.31 -5.22 4.09
CA GLN A 96 -0.86 -5.17 3.87
C GLN A 96 -0.21 -4.14 4.83
N PHE A 97 -0.78 -2.94 4.92
CA PHE A 97 -0.31 -1.91 5.83
C PHE A 97 -0.27 -2.39 7.29
N LEU A 98 -1.34 -3.03 7.77
CA LEU A 98 -1.40 -3.56 9.13
C LEU A 98 -0.37 -4.68 9.36
N MET A 99 -0.13 -5.52 8.34
CA MET A 99 0.90 -6.57 8.43
C MET A 99 2.31 -5.96 8.51
N VAL A 100 2.60 -4.94 7.69
CA VAL A 100 3.86 -4.18 7.76
C VAL A 100 3.99 -3.53 9.14
N SER A 101 2.99 -2.80 9.60
CA SER A 101 3.00 -2.11 10.90
C SER A 101 3.22 -3.07 12.08
N LYS A 102 2.66 -4.28 11.99
CA LYS A 102 2.87 -5.32 13.00
C LYS A 102 4.31 -5.81 13.05
N ARG A 103 4.96 -5.96 11.90
CA ARG A 103 6.24 -6.69 11.76
C ARG A 103 7.46 -5.77 11.59
N LYS A 104 7.28 -4.59 11.03
CA LYS A 104 8.37 -3.64 10.79
C LYS A 104 8.75 -2.93 12.08
N HIS A 105 10.05 -2.83 12.36
CA HIS A 105 10.62 -2.06 13.46
C HIS A 105 11.45 -0.89 12.91
N GLY A 106 11.74 0.08 13.76
CA GLY A 106 12.44 1.31 13.40
C GLY A 106 11.57 2.26 12.56
N LYS A 107 12.22 3.23 11.95
CA LYS A 107 11.58 4.23 11.07
C LYS A 107 11.39 3.64 9.67
N PHE A 108 10.21 3.83 9.09
CA PHE A 108 9.92 3.42 7.72
C PHE A 108 8.87 4.33 7.07
N VAL A 109 8.87 4.33 5.75
CA VAL A 109 7.83 4.95 4.91
C VAL A 109 6.92 3.86 4.37
N CYS A 110 5.62 4.09 4.39
CA CYS A 110 4.64 3.26 3.70
C CYS A 110 3.86 4.12 2.70
N VAL A 111 3.88 3.71 1.45
CA VAL A 111 3.09 4.34 0.37
C VAL A 111 1.92 3.43 0.04
N LEU A 112 0.73 4.01 0.00
CA LEU A 112 -0.53 3.30 -0.25
C LEU A 112 -1.24 3.90 -1.45
N THR A 113 -1.71 3.06 -2.35
CA THR A 113 -2.70 3.42 -3.37
C THR A 113 -4.05 2.84 -2.93
N GLU A 114 -5.01 3.73 -2.73
CA GLU A 114 -6.35 3.42 -2.27
C GLU A 114 -7.35 3.66 -3.41
N CYS A 115 -7.91 2.60 -3.98
CA CYS A 115 -8.88 2.73 -5.08
C CYS A 115 -10.30 2.90 -4.55
N ILE A 116 -10.95 4.01 -4.92
CA ILE A 116 -12.31 4.35 -4.48
C ILE A 116 -13.36 3.44 -5.14
N GLU A 117 -13.20 3.11 -6.43
CA GLU A 117 -14.19 2.34 -7.19
C GLU A 117 -14.36 0.90 -6.70
N PHE A 118 -13.25 0.25 -6.36
CA PHE A 118 -13.29 -1.14 -5.89
C PHE A 118 -14.10 -1.30 -4.61
N ASN A 119 -14.14 -0.28 -3.77
CA ASN A 119 -14.87 -0.29 -2.52
C ASN A 119 -16.37 0.00 -2.69
N VAL A 120 -16.78 0.61 -3.80
CA VAL A 120 -18.19 0.96 -4.05
C VAL A 120 -19.01 -0.25 -4.46
N ASN A 121 -18.44 -1.16 -5.24
CA ASN A 121 -19.20 -2.24 -5.90
C ASN A 121 -19.11 -3.61 -5.22
N THR A 122 -18.08 -3.88 -4.41
CA THR A 122 -17.80 -5.26 -3.98
C THR A 122 -18.04 -5.54 -2.50
N ASN A 123 -18.29 -4.54 -1.64
CA ASN A 123 -18.37 -4.72 -0.18
C ASN A 123 -17.17 -5.56 0.40
N SER A 124 -16.02 -5.49 -0.22
CA SER A 124 -14.90 -6.38 -0.02
C SER A 124 -13.97 -5.96 1.12
N ILE A 125 -14.55 -5.51 2.22
CA ILE A 125 -13.74 -5.39 3.43
C ILE A 125 -13.77 -6.74 4.12
N SER A 126 -12.60 -7.25 4.47
CA SER A 126 -12.49 -8.48 5.26
C SER A 126 -13.21 -8.38 6.61
N ILE A 127 -13.59 -9.52 7.16
CA ILE A 127 -14.24 -9.57 8.48
C ILE A 127 -13.34 -8.96 9.55
N GLY A 128 -12.02 -9.16 9.44
CA GLY A 128 -11.04 -8.57 10.36
C GLY A 128 -11.06 -7.04 10.30
N MET A 129 -11.06 -6.47 9.10
CA MET A 129 -11.15 -5.02 8.92
C MET A 129 -12.48 -4.46 9.40
N LYS A 130 -13.60 -5.15 9.17
CA LYS A 130 -14.90 -4.75 9.73
C LYS A 130 -14.84 -4.64 11.25
N GLY A 131 -14.20 -5.61 11.90
CA GLY A 131 -14.01 -5.58 13.36
C GLY A 131 -13.22 -4.37 13.84
N ILE A 132 -12.12 -4.01 13.14
CA ILE A 132 -11.30 -2.84 13.46
C ILE A 132 -12.10 -1.53 13.26
N LEU A 133 -12.93 -1.47 12.22
CA LEU A 133 -13.77 -0.31 11.91
C LEU A 133 -15.05 -0.23 12.76
N GLY A 134 -15.28 -1.18 13.66
CA GLY A 134 -16.52 -1.25 14.44
C GLY A 134 -17.77 -1.58 13.59
N ILE A 135 -17.60 -2.20 12.44
CA ILE A 135 -18.66 -2.49 11.48
C ILE A 135 -19.21 -3.89 11.73
N PRO A 136 -20.52 -4.08 11.94
CA PRO A 136 -21.11 -5.40 12.09
C PRO A 136 -20.79 -6.32 10.91
N ARG A 137 -20.44 -7.59 11.21
CA ARG A 137 -19.98 -8.57 10.21
C ARG A 137 -20.87 -8.68 8.97
N LYS A 138 -22.20 -8.66 9.16
CA LYS A 138 -23.18 -8.79 8.08
C LYS A 138 -23.53 -7.48 7.39
N MET A 139 -23.07 -6.33 7.92
CA MET A 139 -23.38 -5.04 7.34
C MET A 139 -22.67 -4.86 6.00
N LYS A 140 -23.43 -4.44 4.99
CA LYS A 140 -22.90 -3.97 3.71
C LYS A 140 -22.75 -2.45 3.79
N ILE A 141 -21.60 -1.94 3.42
CA ILE A 141 -21.36 -0.50 3.40
C ILE A 141 -21.31 -0.06 1.95
N PRO A 142 -22.35 0.62 1.48
CA PRO A 142 -22.30 1.26 0.18
C PRO A 142 -21.31 2.45 0.24
N CYS A 143 -20.62 2.70 -0.86
CA CYS A 143 -19.76 3.87 -1.03
C CYS A 143 -18.64 4.03 0.01
N LEU A 144 -18.06 2.94 0.50
CA LEU A 144 -16.97 2.98 1.47
C LEU A 144 -15.79 3.82 0.98
N GLY A 145 -15.52 3.86 -0.31
CA GLY A 145 -14.48 4.70 -0.90
C GLY A 145 -14.66 6.20 -0.60
N ARG A 146 -15.88 6.66 -0.31
CA ARG A 146 -16.13 8.04 0.14
C ARG A 146 -15.66 8.29 1.56
N HIS A 147 -15.38 7.24 2.32
CA HIS A 147 -14.95 7.31 3.72
C HIS A 147 -13.47 6.98 3.91
N ILE A 148 -12.68 7.15 2.85
CA ILE A 148 -11.26 6.76 2.84
C ILE A 148 -10.44 7.48 3.92
N GLU A 149 -10.75 8.73 4.19
CA GLU A 149 -10.12 9.52 5.26
C GLU A 149 -10.41 8.91 6.65
N PHE A 150 -11.65 8.54 6.88
CA PHE A 150 -12.04 7.88 8.10
C PHE A 150 -11.35 6.51 8.24
N MET A 151 -11.36 5.71 7.18
CA MET A 151 -10.67 4.41 7.17
C MET A 151 -9.18 4.57 7.48
N ARG A 152 -8.51 5.52 6.82
CA ARG A 152 -7.09 5.81 7.04
C ARG A 152 -6.83 6.18 8.50
N SER A 153 -7.61 7.10 9.05
CA SER A 153 -7.45 7.54 10.44
C SER A 153 -7.61 6.40 11.42
N VAL A 154 -8.61 5.54 11.23
CA VAL A 154 -8.85 4.37 12.08
C VAL A 154 -7.72 3.35 11.95
N MET A 155 -7.26 3.04 10.72
CA MET A 155 -6.22 2.04 10.49
C MET A 155 -4.85 2.50 11.04
N VAL A 156 -4.51 3.78 10.84
CA VAL A 156 -3.28 4.36 11.39
C VAL A 156 -3.32 4.37 12.92
N LYS A 157 -4.44 4.78 13.51
CA LYS A 157 -4.63 4.74 14.97
C LYS A 157 -4.55 3.31 15.50
N TYR A 158 -5.18 2.35 14.84
CA TYR A 158 -5.12 0.94 15.23
C TYR A 158 -3.68 0.39 15.16
N ALA A 159 -2.92 0.77 14.13
CA ALA A 159 -1.51 0.36 14.00
C ALA A 159 -0.65 0.89 15.16
N ASP A 160 -0.89 2.12 15.59
CA ASP A 160 -0.22 2.71 16.76
C ASP A 160 -0.62 1.97 18.05
N GLU A 161 -1.91 1.93 18.37
CA GLU A 161 -2.43 1.36 19.62
C GLU A 161 -2.15 -0.14 19.77
N LYS A 162 -2.20 -0.90 18.66
CA LYS A 162 -2.08 -2.36 18.69
C LYS A 162 -0.67 -2.87 18.48
N PHE A 163 0.12 -2.17 17.67
CA PHE A 163 1.44 -2.63 17.24
C PHE A 163 2.57 -1.66 17.62
N GLY A 164 2.25 -0.49 18.18
CA GLY A 164 3.24 0.55 18.50
C GLY A 164 3.83 1.22 17.27
N SER A 165 3.17 1.13 16.11
CA SER A 165 3.62 1.75 14.86
C SER A 165 3.10 3.18 14.77
N LYS A 166 3.84 4.10 15.39
CA LYS A 166 3.46 5.50 15.54
C LYS A 166 3.57 6.26 14.22
N TYR A 167 2.49 6.91 13.81
CA TYR A 167 2.52 7.83 12.68
C TYR A 167 3.20 9.15 13.04
N ILE A 168 4.15 9.57 12.22
CA ILE A 168 4.94 10.81 12.45
C ILE A 168 4.44 11.93 11.55
N THR A 169 4.38 11.71 10.25
CA THR A 169 3.96 12.69 9.24
C THR A 169 3.59 12.00 7.94
N GLY A 170 2.96 12.70 7.02
CA GLY A 170 2.68 12.17 5.70
C GLY A 170 2.05 13.19 4.78
N ILE A 171 1.95 12.80 3.51
CA ILE A 171 1.24 13.56 2.48
C ILE A 171 0.20 12.68 1.80
N ARG A 172 -0.72 13.33 1.13
CA ARG A 172 -1.77 12.68 0.34
C ARG A 172 -2.08 13.46 -0.91
N SER A 173 -2.60 12.78 -1.89
CA SER A 173 -3.16 13.34 -3.12
C SER A 173 -4.28 12.45 -3.61
N SER A 174 -5.16 12.98 -4.43
CA SER A 174 -6.23 12.21 -5.07
C SER A 174 -6.40 12.62 -6.51
N ALA A 175 -6.71 11.67 -7.36
CA ALA A 175 -7.09 11.93 -8.74
C ALA A 175 -8.02 10.83 -9.24
N GLY A 176 -9.14 11.24 -9.82
CA GLY A 176 -10.17 10.31 -10.28
C GLY A 176 -10.65 9.42 -9.13
N ASN A 177 -10.53 8.12 -9.35
CA ASN A 177 -10.98 7.09 -8.40
C ASN A 177 -9.88 6.55 -7.48
N ALA A 178 -8.71 7.19 -7.46
CA ALA A 178 -7.59 6.77 -6.64
C ALA A 178 -7.17 7.86 -5.64
N ASN A 179 -6.84 7.45 -4.44
CA ASN A 179 -6.13 8.25 -3.45
C ASN A 179 -4.75 7.67 -3.24
N TYR A 180 -3.80 8.55 -3.07
CA TYR A 180 -2.40 8.22 -2.81
C TYR A 180 -2.02 8.80 -1.46
N PHE A 181 -1.43 7.98 -0.63
CA PHE A 181 -0.95 8.37 0.68
C PHE A 181 0.47 7.87 0.90
N ALA A 182 1.34 8.72 1.38
CA ALA A 182 2.63 8.31 1.91
C ALA A 182 2.73 8.75 3.38
N GLY A 183 2.97 7.82 4.26
CA GLY A 183 3.15 8.05 5.70
C GLY A 183 4.51 7.61 6.18
N VAL A 184 5.09 8.39 7.09
CA VAL A 184 6.27 8.04 7.87
C VAL A 184 5.80 7.46 9.19
N PHE A 185 6.30 6.28 9.51
CA PHE A 185 5.99 5.56 10.74
C PHE A 185 7.27 5.24 11.51
N GLU A 186 7.14 5.12 12.81
CA GLU A 186 8.22 4.69 13.68
C GLU A 186 7.70 3.70 14.72
N LYS A 187 8.37 2.58 14.86
CA LYS A 187 8.07 1.58 15.87
C LYS A 187 9.32 1.34 16.71
N THR A 188 9.25 1.76 17.96
CA THR A 188 10.26 1.41 18.98
C THR A 188 10.09 -0.04 19.42
N ASN A 189 11.19 -0.69 19.70
CA ASN A 189 11.21 -2.06 20.23
C ASN A 189 10.59 -2.13 21.62
#